data_24082dcfd3c6ca0a2d45e69d0edee458
#
_entry.id   24082dcfd3c6ca0a2d45e69d0edee458
#
_cell.length_a   1.000
_cell.length_b   1.000
_cell.length_c   1.000
_cell.angle_alpha   90.00
_cell.angle_beta   90.00
_cell.angle_gamma   90.00
#
_symmetry.space_group_name_H-M   'P 1'
#
loop_
_entity.id
_entity.type
_entity.pdbx_description
1 polymer ?
#
loop_
_entity_poly.entity_id
_entity_poly.type
_entity_poly.pdbx_seq_one_letter_code
_entity_poly.pdbx_strand_id
1 'polypeptide(L)'
;MLLHLIRHPLPVIDKGLCYGSSDLAVTEEECRSVLENVSQALPPYVPLYSSPLQRCVFLAEPLAAALNAGPVRYDPRLMEMHFGSWEQRAWDDLPREEIDQWASDVVGYRPGGGENVLNVAQRIDSFCGDLLERGHGQAIIVCHAGTIRLLQARAQNLPVLQMAMHAATNTQSIAFGEVLTLQI
;
A
#
# COMPACT_ATOMS: atom_id res chain seq x y z
N MET A 1 -9.18 -13.82 -9.67
CA MET A 1 -9.66 -12.44 -9.65
C MET A 1 -8.57 -11.51 -10.16
N LEU A 2 -8.90 -10.54 -11.04
CA LEU A 2 -7.91 -9.57 -11.53
C LEU A 2 -7.87 -8.35 -10.59
N LEU A 3 -6.69 -7.97 -10.10
CA LEU A 3 -6.48 -6.79 -9.25
C LEU A 3 -5.74 -5.70 -10.00
N HIS A 4 -6.24 -4.48 -9.94
CA HIS A 4 -5.59 -3.27 -10.42
C HIS A 4 -5.11 -2.50 -9.19
N LEU A 5 -3.80 -2.53 -8.92
CA LEU A 5 -3.18 -1.92 -7.76
C LEU A 5 -2.63 -0.55 -8.13
N ILE A 6 -2.91 0.46 -7.32
CA ILE A 6 -2.44 1.83 -7.55
C ILE A 6 -1.69 2.28 -6.31
N ARG A 7 -0.43 2.69 -6.48
CA ARG A 7 0.26 3.41 -5.41
C ARG A 7 -0.30 4.83 -5.32
N HIS A 8 -0.59 5.29 -4.11
CA HIS A 8 -1.05 6.66 -3.85
C HIS A 8 -0.16 7.72 -4.50
N PRO A 9 -0.65 8.96 -4.78
CA PRO A 9 0.12 10.10 -5.24
C PRO A 9 1.24 10.49 -4.26
N LEU A 10 2.22 11.27 -4.69
CA LEU A 10 3.33 11.73 -3.86
C LEU A 10 2.79 12.55 -2.66
N PRO A 11 3.06 12.14 -1.40
CA PRO A 11 2.59 12.89 -0.24
C PRO A 11 3.45 14.13 0.01
N VAL A 12 2.85 15.09 0.72
CA VAL A 12 3.56 16.29 1.20
C VAL A 12 4.37 15.90 2.44
N ILE A 13 5.66 15.65 2.24
CA ILE A 13 6.60 15.30 3.30
C ILE A 13 8.03 15.67 2.87
N ASP A 14 8.88 16.06 3.80
CA ASP A 14 10.29 16.30 3.55
C ASP A 14 11.02 15.01 3.17
N LYS A 15 11.97 15.14 2.25
CA LYS A 15 12.81 14.00 1.85
C LYS A 15 13.65 13.49 3.03
N GLY A 16 13.79 12.16 3.10
CA GLY A 16 14.62 11.54 4.12
C GLY A 16 13.89 11.28 5.44
N LEU A 17 12.61 11.60 5.55
CA LEU A 17 11.80 11.22 6.72
C LEU A 17 11.25 9.80 6.57
N CYS A 18 11.26 9.06 7.67
CA CYS A 18 10.57 7.79 7.80
C CYS A 18 9.06 8.05 7.89
N TYR A 19 8.27 7.42 7.04
CA TYR A 19 6.82 7.41 7.18
C TYR A 19 6.23 6.09 6.69
N GLY A 20 5.22 5.64 7.34
CA GLY A 20 4.45 4.48 6.96
C GLY A 20 2.97 4.76 7.13
N SER A 21 2.42 4.54 8.32
CA SER A 21 1.00 4.79 8.64
C SER A 21 0.69 6.25 9.01
N SER A 22 1.69 7.13 9.12
CA SER A 22 1.45 8.57 9.30
C SER A 22 0.47 9.09 8.25
N ASP A 23 -0.51 9.87 8.69
CA ASP A 23 -1.58 10.36 7.81
C ASP A 23 -1.16 11.66 7.12
N LEU A 24 -0.56 11.53 5.96
CA LEU A 24 0.03 12.62 5.18
C LEU A 24 -0.91 13.05 4.07
N ALA A 25 -1.02 14.37 3.87
CA ALA A 25 -1.77 14.96 2.77
C ALA A 25 -1.04 14.80 1.42
N VAL A 26 -1.75 15.05 0.33
CA VAL A 26 -1.23 15.23 -1.04
C VAL A 26 -1.68 16.60 -1.55
N THR A 27 -0.97 17.17 -2.53
CA THR A 27 -1.43 18.39 -3.19
C THR A 27 -2.54 18.07 -4.19
N GLU A 28 -3.43 19.06 -4.44
CA GLU A 28 -4.47 18.89 -5.45
C GLU A 28 -3.90 18.69 -6.86
N GLU A 29 -2.78 19.36 -7.14
CA GLU A 29 -2.08 19.25 -8.44
C GLU A 29 -1.57 17.82 -8.67
N GLU A 30 -0.86 17.25 -7.69
CA GLU A 30 -0.36 15.89 -7.75
C GLU A 30 -1.50 14.88 -7.88
N CYS A 31 -2.56 15.04 -7.09
CA CYS A 31 -3.73 14.18 -7.16
C CYS A 31 -4.39 14.23 -8.54
N ARG A 32 -4.56 15.43 -9.11
CA ARG A 32 -5.15 15.62 -10.44
C ARG A 32 -4.31 14.96 -11.53
N SER A 33 -3.00 15.17 -11.50
CA SER A 33 -2.07 14.57 -12.46
C SER A 33 -2.12 13.04 -12.46
N VAL A 34 -2.13 12.44 -11.26
CA VAL A 34 -2.25 10.98 -11.14
C VAL A 34 -3.64 10.51 -11.59
N LEU A 35 -4.71 11.19 -11.19
CA LEU A 35 -6.08 10.84 -11.58
C LEU A 35 -6.28 10.81 -13.10
N GLU A 36 -5.79 11.81 -13.82
CA GLU A 36 -5.88 11.88 -15.28
C GLU A 36 -5.22 10.68 -15.96
N ASN A 37 -4.07 10.24 -15.45
CA ASN A 37 -3.34 9.09 -15.99
C ASN A 37 -4.04 7.77 -15.65
N VAL A 38 -4.39 7.54 -14.37
CA VAL A 38 -4.89 6.24 -13.93
C VAL A 38 -6.33 5.98 -14.39
N SER A 39 -7.16 7.03 -14.51
CA SER A 39 -8.55 6.86 -14.96
C SER A 39 -8.67 6.37 -16.41
N GLN A 40 -7.67 6.66 -17.26
CA GLN A 40 -7.65 6.19 -18.65
C GLN A 40 -7.17 4.73 -18.76
N ALA A 41 -6.41 4.25 -17.77
CA ALA A 41 -5.82 2.92 -17.79
C ALA A 41 -6.69 1.84 -17.12
N LEU A 42 -7.76 2.23 -16.44
CA LEU A 42 -8.56 1.34 -15.60
C LEU A 42 -9.96 1.10 -16.15
N PRO A 43 -10.52 -0.11 -15.95
CA PRO A 43 -11.88 -0.42 -16.39
C PRO A 43 -12.93 0.30 -15.53
N PRO A 44 -14.01 0.81 -16.13
CA PRO A 44 -15.15 1.36 -15.39
C PRO A 44 -15.99 0.25 -14.72
N TYR A 45 -16.83 0.63 -13.76
CA TYR A 45 -17.79 -0.23 -13.05
C TYR A 45 -17.15 -1.35 -12.23
N VAL A 46 -15.87 -1.25 -11.92
CA VAL A 46 -15.14 -2.21 -11.06
C VAL A 46 -15.12 -1.69 -9.63
N PRO A 47 -15.44 -2.50 -8.60
CA PRO A 47 -15.43 -2.06 -7.22
C PRO A 47 -14.04 -1.57 -6.78
N LEU A 48 -14.01 -0.41 -6.09
CA LEU A 48 -12.80 0.25 -5.63
C LEU A 48 -12.64 0.12 -4.12
N TYR A 49 -11.49 -0.37 -3.71
CA TYR A 49 -11.04 -0.48 -2.32
C TYR A 49 -9.89 0.49 -2.09
N SER A 50 -9.77 1.03 -0.89
CA SER A 50 -8.69 1.96 -0.57
C SER A 50 -8.20 1.82 0.87
N SER A 51 -6.91 2.06 1.07
CA SER A 51 -6.39 2.45 2.37
C SER A 51 -7.13 3.70 2.87
N PRO A 52 -7.46 3.80 4.19
CA PRO A 52 -8.12 4.99 4.74
C PRO A 52 -7.17 6.18 4.95
N LEU A 53 -5.85 6.04 4.68
CA LEU A 53 -4.92 7.16 4.80
C LEU A 53 -5.19 8.23 3.74
N GLN A 54 -5.14 9.52 4.13
CA GLN A 54 -5.53 10.66 3.31
C GLN A 54 -4.92 10.62 1.91
N ARG A 55 -3.63 10.31 1.76
CA ARG A 55 -2.95 10.20 0.46
C ARG A 55 -3.55 9.16 -0.49
N CYS A 56 -4.27 8.16 0.04
CA CYS A 56 -5.06 7.22 -0.76
C CYS A 56 -6.48 7.72 -0.98
N VAL A 57 -7.12 8.27 0.05
CA VAL A 57 -8.50 8.79 0.00
C VAL A 57 -8.65 9.88 -1.05
N PHE A 58 -7.71 10.84 -1.10
CA PHE A 58 -7.73 11.97 -2.04
C PHE A 58 -7.72 11.52 -3.51
N LEU A 59 -7.10 10.38 -3.82
CA LEU A 59 -7.17 9.78 -5.17
C LEU A 59 -8.41 8.89 -5.33
N ALA A 60 -8.74 8.08 -4.32
CA ALA A 60 -9.76 7.04 -4.44
C ALA A 60 -11.16 7.60 -4.70
N GLU A 61 -11.53 8.69 -4.04
CA GLU A 61 -12.87 9.31 -4.19
C GLU A 61 -13.11 9.83 -5.63
N PRO A 62 -12.26 10.73 -6.18
CA PRO A 62 -12.47 11.21 -7.54
C PRO A 62 -12.28 10.10 -8.58
N LEU A 63 -11.42 9.11 -8.33
CA LEU A 63 -11.25 7.97 -9.23
C LEU A 63 -12.50 7.09 -9.26
N ALA A 64 -13.13 6.82 -8.13
CA ALA A 64 -14.37 6.06 -8.07
C ALA A 64 -15.49 6.78 -8.84
N ALA A 65 -15.58 8.10 -8.74
CA ALA A 65 -16.54 8.90 -9.51
C ALA A 65 -16.25 8.83 -11.01
N ALA A 66 -14.98 9.00 -11.43
CA ALA A 66 -14.59 8.96 -12.84
C ALA A 66 -14.84 7.59 -13.49
N LEU A 67 -14.68 6.50 -12.75
CA LEU A 67 -14.87 5.12 -13.24
C LEU A 67 -16.29 4.57 -13.01
N ASN A 68 -17.19 5.32 -12.39
CA ASN A 68 -18.49 4.81 -11.97
C ASN A 68 -18.39 3.53 -11.13
N ALA A 69 -17.40 3.46 -10.24
CA ALA A 69 -17.07 2.28 -9.42
C ALA A 69 -18.01 2.08 -8.21
N GLY A 70 -18.95 3.02 -8.00
CA GLY A 70 -19.75 3.10 -6.79
C GLY A 70 -18.97 3.66 -5.59
N PRO A 71 -19.48 3.53 -4.36
CA PRO A 71 -18.82 4.09 -3.18
C PRO A 71 -17.48 3.38 -2.91
N VAL A 72 -16.47 4.16 -2.51
CA VAL A 72 -15.16 3.63 -2.10
C VAL A 72 -15.30 2.76 -0.84
N ARG A 73 -14.66 1.61 -0.84
CA ARG A 73 -14.62 0.69 0.29
C ARG A 73 -13.28 0.80 1.01
N TYR A 74 -13.27 1.52 2.13
CA TYR A 74 -12.08 1.67 2.94
C TYR A 74 -11.81 0.44 3.78
N ASP A 75 -10.54 -0.03 3.78
CA ASP A 75 -10.12 -1.16 4.60
C ASP A 75 -8.78 -0.84 5.29
N PRO A 76 -8.73 -0.80 6.63
CA PRO A 76 -7.52 -0.49 7.38
C PRO A 76 -6.40 -1.52 7.16
N ARG A 77 -6.73 -2.74 6.71
CA ARG A 77 -5.73 -3.75 6.34
C ARG A 77 -4.87 -3.34 5.14
N LEU A 78 -5.31 -2.35 4.33
CA LEU A 78 -4.57 -1.79 3.21
C LEU A 78 -3.61 -0.66 3.60
N MET A 79 -3.58 -0.20 4.87
CA MET A 79 -2.65 0.82 5.33
C MET A 79 -1.20 0.39 5.16
N GLU A 80 -0.27 1.35 5.01
CA GLU A 80 1.16 1.07 5.03
C GLU A 80 1.60 0.60 6.42
N MET A 81 2.76 -0.02 6.52
CA MET A 81 3.34 -0.50 7.76
C MET A 81 3.52 0.65 8.75
N HIS A 82 3.12 0.45 10.01
CA HIS A 82 3.34 1.39 11.08
C HIS A 82 4.76 1.27 11.63
N PHE A 83 5.57 2.33 11.50
CA PHE A 83 6.95 2.37 11.95
C PHE A 83 7.14 2.83 13.41
N GLY A 84 6.05 2.86 14.21
CA GLY A 84 6.12 3.22 15.63
C GLY A 84 6.75 4.59 15.87
N SER A 85 7.70 4.65 16.82
CA SER A 85 8.40 5.88 17.19
C SER A 85 9.37 6.41 16.11
N TRP A 86 9.56 5.67 15.01
CA TRP A 86 10.38 6.14 13.89
C TRP A 86 9.60 7.06 12.95
N GLU A 87 8.26 7.01 12.98
CA GLU A 87 7.41 7.84 12.10
C GLU A 87 7.76 9.33 12.22
N GLN A 88 7.91 9.99 11.07
CA GLN A 88 8.24 11.40 10.89
C GLN A 88 9.62 11.83 11.42
N ARG A 89 10.50 10.88 11.74
CA ARG A 89 11.91 11.17 12.04
C ARG A 89 12.77 11.01 10.79
N ALA A 90 13.85 11.78 10.72
CA ALA A 90 14.85 11.59 9.66
C ALA A 90 15.51 10.20 9.81
N TRP A 91 15.73 9.51 8.71
CA TRP A 91 16.43 8.21 8.73
C TRP A 91 17.83 8.34 9.37
N ASP A 92 18.49 9.48 9.16
CA ASP A 92 19.81 9.76 9.71
C ASP A 92 19.80 10.01 11.24
N ASP A 93 18.62 10.33 11.81
CA ASP A 93 18.43 10.55 13.26
C ASP A 93 18.02 9.27 14.01
N LEU A 94 17.84 8.16 13.30
CA LEU A 94 17.50 6.89 13.93
C LEU A 94 18.74 6.24 14.53
N PRO A 95 18.62 5.60 15.72
CA PRO A 95 19.75 4.92 16.35
C PRO A 95 20.33 3.85 15.43
N ARG A 96 21.62 3.91 15.16
CA ARG A 96 22.29 2.96 14.28
C ARG A 96 22.08 1.51 14.71
N GLU A 97 22.07 1.25 16.01
CA GLU A 97 21.84 -0.07 16.57
C GLU A 97 20.45 -0.62 16.21
N GLU A 98 19.41 0.22 16.25
CA GLU A 98 18.04 -0.18 15.86
C GLU A 98 17.96 -0.48 14.36
N ILE A 99 18.64 0.31 13.52
CA ILE A 99 18.72 0.06 12.07
C ILE A 99 19.43 -1.27 11.78
N ASP A 100 20.55 -1.55 12.48
CA ASP A 100 21.31 -2.79 12.31
C ASP A 100 20.49 -4.01 12.78
N GLN A 101 19.72 -3.89 13.86
CA GLN A 101 18.80 -4.91 14.32
C GLN A 101 17.70 -5.18 13.26
N TRP A 102 17.09 -4.12 12.73
CA TRP A 102 16.12 -4.25 11.65
C TRP A 102 16.71 -4.91 10.41
N ALA A 103 17.91 -4.50 10.00
CA ALA A 103 18.61 -5.10 8.86
C ALA A 103 18.92 -6.60 9.05
N SER A 104 19.13 -7.04 10.30
CA SER A 104 19.38 -8.45 10.64
C SER A 104 18.11 -9.31 10.64
N ASP A 105 16.94 -8.72 10.86
CA ASP A 105 15.62 -9.39 10.85
C ASP A 105 14.54 -8.47 10.25
N VAL A 106 14.60 -8.28 8.94
CA VAL A 106 13.66 -7.40 8.21
C VAL A 106 12.21 -7.86 8.26
N VAL A 107 11.94 -9.13 8.58
CA VAL A 107 10.59 -9.70 8.63
C VAL A 107 9.98 -9.63 10.02
N GLY A 108 10.76 -9.93 11.05
CA GLY A 108 10.25 -10.08 12.41
C GLY A 108 10.50 -8.86 13.31
N TYR A 109 11.52 -8.05 13.03
CA TYR A 109 11.78 -6.84 13.80
C TYR A 109 10.65 -5.81 13.67
N ARG A 110 10.39 -5.09 14.75
CA ARG A 110 9.32 -4.07 14.83
C ARG A 110 9.95 -2.67 14.92
N PRO A 111 10.16 -1.99 13.80
CA PRO A 111 10.76 -0.66 13.80
C PRO A 111 9.99 0.30 14.71
N GLY A 112 10.71 0.95 15.62
CA GLY A 112 10.11 1.87 16.59
C GLY A 112 9.00 1.26 17.46
N GLY A 113 8.92 -0.06 17.60
CA GLY A 113 7.85 -0.76 18.32
C GLY A 113 6.52 -0.84 17.54
N GLY A 114 6.51 -0.47 16.28
CA GLY A 114 5.34 -0.53 15.41
C GLY A 114 4.98 -1.94 14.92
N GLU A 115 4.61 -2.08 13.64
CA GLU A 115 4.39 -3.36 12.99
C GLU A 115 5.71 -3.95 12.47
N ASN A 116 5.76 -5.27 12.31
CA ASN A 116 6.73 -5.93 11.48
C ASN A 116 6.11 -6.34 10.13
N VAL A 117 6.94 -6.74 9.16
CA VAL A 117 6.46 -7.12 7.83
C VAL A 117 5.52 -8.33 7.88
N LEU A 118 5.74 -9.26 8.83
CA LEU A 118 4.86 -10.41 9.03
C LEU A 118 3.45 -10.00 9.46
N ASN A 119 3.31 -9.00 10.36
CA ASN A 119 1.99 -8.47 10.75
C ASN A 119 1.25 -7.88 9.54
N VAL A 120 1.97 -7.11 8.71
CA VAL A 120 1.38 -6.54 7.48
C VAL A 120 0.98 -7.65 6.51
N ALA A 121 1.81 -8.68 6.32
CA ALA A 121 1.50 -9.83 5.47
C ALA A 121 0.25 -10.57 5.94
N GLN A 122 0.07 -10.76 7.25
CA GLN A 122 -1.11 -11.39 7.84
C GLN A 122 -2.39 -10.63 7.52
N ARG A 123 -2.39 -9.28 7.69
CA ARG A 123 -3.58 -8.48 7.40
C ARG A 123 -3.88 -8.37 5.92
N ILE A 124 -2.87 -8.37 5.05
CA ILE A 124 -3.06 -8.40 3.59
C ILE A 124 -3.63 -9.76 3.13
N ASP A 125 -3.14 -10.88 3.66
CA ASP A 125 -3.69 -12.20 3.34
C ASP A 125 -5.16 -12.32 3.77
N SER A 126 -5.49 -11.84 4.99
CA SER A 126 -6.87 -11.77 5.47
C SER A 126 -7.76 -10.90 4.57
N PHE A 127 -7.28 -9.73 4.13
CA PHE A 127 -7.99 -8.86 3.18
C PHE A 127 -8.26 -9.60 1.86
N CYS A 128 -7.27 -10.29 1.31
CA CYS A 128 -7.41 -11.04 0.06
C CYS A 128 -8.41 -12.19 0.20
N GLY A 129 -8.43 -12.88 1.34
CA GLY A 129 -9.43 -13.92 1.64
C GLY A 129 -10.85 -13.38 1.53
N ASP A 130 -11.14 -12.31 2.29
CA ASP A 130 -12.46 -11.67 2.28
C ASP A 130 -12.82 -11.13 0.88
N LEU A 131 -11.84 -10.59 0.16
CA LEU A 131 -12.06 -10.05 -1.18
C LEU A 131 -12.44 -11.14 -2.17
N LEU A 132 -11.81 -12.32 -2.10
CA LEU A 132 -12.11 -13.48 -2.94
C LEU A 132 -13.51 -14.03 -2.64
N GLU A 133 -13.92 -14.08 -1.37
CA GLU A 133 -15.25 -14.52 -0.94
C GLU A 133 -16.39 -13.64 -1.50
N ARG A 134 -16.12 -12.37 -1.80
CA ARG A 134 -17.09 -11.46 -2.43
C ARG A 134 -17.42 -11.83 -3.87
N GLY A 135 -16.64 -12.67 -4.53
CA GLY A 135 -16.92 -13.21 -5.86
C GLY A 135 -16.79 -12.19 -7.00
N HIS A 136 -16.16 -11.04 -6.79
CA HIS A 136 -15.90 -10.08 -7.88
C HIS A 136 -14.89 -10.66 -8.88
N GLY A 137 -15.12 -10.45 -10.18
CA GLY A 137 -14.16 -10.83 -11.23
C GLY A 137 -12.91 -9.93 -11.21
N GLN A 138 -13.08 -8.67 -10.82
CA GLN A 138 -12.03 -7.65 -10.76
C GLN A 138 -12.21 -6.74 -9.54
N ALA A 139 -11.11 -6.12 -9.09
CA ALA A 139 -11.13 -5.05 -8.09
C ALA A 139 -10.01 -4.02 -8.35
N ILE A 140 -10.28 -2.76 -8.04
CA ILE A 140 -9.29 -1.68 -8.03
C ILE A 140 -8.89 -1.44 -6.57
N ILE A 141 -7.59 -1.29 -6.29
CA ILE A 141 -7.07 -1.10 -4.93
C ILE A 141 -6.08 0.07 -4.90
N VAL A 142 -6.42 1.14 -4.18
CA VAL A 142 -5.51 2.27 -3.92
C VAL A 142 -4.81 2.05 -2.59
N CYS A 143 -3.49 1.87 -2.62
CA CYS A 143 -2.72 1.56 -1.42
C CYS A 143 -1.26 2.05 -1.51
N HIS A 144 -0.30 1.34 -0.92
CA HIS A 144 1.08 1.78 -0.70
C HIS A 144 2.09 0.78 -1.28
N ALA A 145 3.35 1.19 -1.40
CA ALA A 145 4.39 0.36 -2.00
C ALA A 145 4.63 -0.96 -1.23
N GLY A 146 4.65 -0.90 0.12
CA GLY A 146 4.82 -2.11 0.95
C GLY A 146 3.65 -3.08 0.81
N THR A 147 2.42 -2.57 0.85
CA THR A 147 1.21 -3.39 0.66
C THR A 147 1.10 -3.95 -0.75
N ILE A 148 1.51 -3.20 -1.80
CA ILE A 148 1.55 -3.71 -3.18
C ILE A 148 2.52 -4.89 -3.31
N ARG A 149 3.73 -4.81 -2.73
CA ARG A 149 4.69 -5.93 -2.75
C ARG A 149 4.14 -7.19 -2.08
N LEU A 150 3.37 -7.03 -1.00
CA LEU A 150 2.70 -8.15 -0.33
C LEU A 150 1.56 -8.72 -1.18
N LEU A 151 0.78 -7.89 -1.87
CA LEU A 151 -0.24 -8.34 -2.81
C LEU A 151 0.37 -9.09 -4.00
N GLN A 152 1.53 -8.63 -4.51
CA GLN A 152 2.30 -9.36 -5.54
C GLN A 152 2.78 -10.72 -5.04
N ALA A 153 3.26 -10.80 -3.79
CA ALA A 153 3.66 -12.07 -3.18
C ALA A 153 2.47 -13.01 -2.97
N ARG A 154 1.32 -12.47 -2.56
CA ARG A 154 0.06 -13.23 -2.40
C ARG A 154 -0.43 -13.81 -3.73
N ALA A 155 -0.27 -13.08 -4.84
CA ALA A 155 -0.62 -13.55 -6.19
C ALA A 155 0.21 -14.78 -6.62
N GLN A 156 1.37 -15.00 -6.03
CA GLN A 156 2.20 -16.20 -6.25
C GLN A 156 1.76 -17.40 -5.37
N ASN A 157 0.65 -17.27 -4.62
CA ASN A 157 0.14 -18.27 -3.67
C ASN A 157 1.16 -18.67 -2.59
N LEU A 158 2.04 -17.76 -2.19
CA LEU A 158 3.00 -18.00 -1.13
C LEU A 158 2.32 -18.06 0.24
N PRO A 159 2.75 -18.94 1.16
CA PRO A 159 2.36 -18.87 2.56
C PRO A 159 2.75 -17.53 3.20
N VAL A 160 2.01 -17.06 4.19
CA VAL A 160 2.15 -15.72 4.78
C VAL A 160 3.59 -15.36 5.16
N LEU A 161 4.33 -16.29 5.79
CA LEU A 161 5.74 -16.05 6.12
C LEU A 161 6.60 -15.82 4.86
N GLN A 162 6.37 -16.61 3.81
CA GLN A 162 7.10 -16.47 2.54
C GLN A 162 6.68 -15.19 1.80
N MET A 163 5.40 -14.76 1.90
CA MET A 163 4.95 -13.46 1.40
C MET A 163 5.75 -12.33 2.07
N ALA A 164 5.89 -12.36 3.41
CA ALA A 164 6.65 -11.38 4.16
C ALA A 164 8.13 -11.34 3.73
N MET A 165 8.76 -12.49 3.62
CA MET A 165 10.17 -12.61 3.16
C MET A 165 10.34 -12.08 1.74
N HIS A 166 9.47 -12.47 0.81
CA HIS A 166 9.50 -12.01 -0.58
C HIS A 166 9.34 -10.48 -0.68
N ALA A 167 8.36 -9.91 0.04
CA ALA A 167 8.11 -8.48 0.03
C ALA A 167 9.26 -7.67 0.66
N ALA A 168 9.87 -8.18 1.74
CA ALA A 168 11.00 -7.53 2.42
C ALA A 168 12.28 -7.51 1.58
N THR A 169 12.48 -8.51 0.73
CA THR A 169 13.67 -8.62 -0.14
C THR A 169 13.46 -8.04 -1.55
N ASN A 170 12.22 -7.72 -1.91
CA ASN A 170 11.91 -7.13 -3.22
C ASN A 170 12.31 -5.65 -3.24
N THR A 171 13.35 -5.32 -4.00
CA THR A 171 13.89 -3.96 -4.16
C THR A 171 13.27 -3.18 -5.32
N GLN A 172 12.31 -3.79 -6.05
CA GLN A 172 11.66 -3.11 -7.18
C GLN A 172 10.99 -1.81 -6.71
N SER A 173 11.33 -0.72 -7.37
CA SER A 173 10.66 0.56 -7.16
C SER A 173 9.27 0.52 -7.77
N ILE A 174 8.28 1.02 -7.05
CA ILE A 174 6.93 1.27 -7.53
C ILE A 174 6.74 2.79 -7.49
N ALA A 175 6.50 3.43 -8.63
CA ALA A 175 6.35 4.87 -8.69
C ALA A 175 5.02 5.34 -8.06
N PHE A 176 4.94 6.59 -7.61
CA PHE A 176 3.68 7.19 -7.19
C PHE A 176 2.73 7.27 -8.39
N GLY A 177 1.47 6.92 -8.19
CA GLY A 177 0.47 6.84 -9.27
C GLY A 177 0.66 5.65 -10.22
N GLU A 178 1.65 4.78 -10.00
CA GLU A 178 1.83 3.58 -10.83
C GLU A 178 0.68 2.60 -10.67
N VAL A 179 0.23 2.07 -11.81
CA VAL A 179 -0.78 1.01 -11.88
C VAL A 179 -0.13 -0.31 -12.21
N LEU A 180 -0.35 -1.30 -11.36
CA LEU A 180 0.07 -2.69 -11.60
C LEU A 180 -1.16 -3.58 -11.66
N THR A 181 -1.17 -4.51 -12.61
CA THR A 181 -2.26 -5.49 -12.73
C THR A 181 -1.73 -6.87 -12.45
N LEU A 182 -2.42 -7.63 -11.61
CA LEU A 182 -2.06 -8.99 -11.26
C LEU A 182 -3.30 -9.88 -11.07
N GLN A 183 -3.08 -11.19 -11.18
CA GLN A 183 -4.10 -12.22 -10.99
C GLN A 183 -3.90 -12.90 -9.62
N ILE A 184 -4.97 -12.96 -8.79
CA ILE A 184 -4.97 -13.77 -7.56
C ILE A 184 -6.01 -14.89 -7.63
#